data_982e362885d093020ae4a8f4c6ccc936
#
_entry.id   982e362885d093020ae4a8f4c6ccc936
#
_cell.length_a   1.000
_cell.length_b   1.000
_cell.length_c   1.000
_cell.angle_alpha   90.00
_cell.angle_beta   90.00
_cell.angle_gamma   90.00
#
_symmetry.space_group_name_H-M   'P 1'
#
loop_
_entity.id
_entity.type
_entity.pdbx_description
1 polymer ?
#
loop_
_entity_poly.entity_id
_entity_poly.type
_entity_poly.pdbx_seq_one_letter_code
_entity_poly.pdbx_strand_id
1 'polypeptide(L)'
;ISLDRRYENLIRKINVEGTKNVCEASVDANIKKLVHFSSIDAFQREPMDEPLYESRNLVSDPKSIPYDLSKADGQRIVLDFTNNYLDASIIHPTSIMGPNDFKPGLNCQSMIDIANQKRLLNIDFGYNYVDVRDLSKTAINCSIKGVNGQNYLVGGEFLMFPEIAKMIGKLLDRRTLLAALPISSMYFNVPYEIVKSKFTKK
;
A
#
# COMPACT_ATOMS: atom_id res chain seq x y z
N ILE A 1 -3.71 7.29 -3.60
CA ILE A 1 -4.44 6.05 -3.96
C ILE A 1 -5.91 6.34 -3.77
N SER A 2 -6.72 6.23 -4.82
CA SER A 2 -8.17 6.37 -4.71
C SER A 2 -8.81 4.99 -4.65
N LEU A 3 -9.66 4.76 -3.66
CA LEU A 3 -10.51 3.57 -3.57
C LEU A 3 -11.81 3.75 -4.35
N ASP A 4 -12.01 4.93 -4.95
CA ASP A 4 -13.24 5.31 -5.62
C ASP A 4 -13.27 4.77 -7.05
N ARG A 5 -14.31 4.00 -7.38
CA ARG A 5 -14.53 3.42 -8.72
C ARG A 5 -14.61 4.46 -9.84
N ARG A 6 -14.92 5.73 -9.54
CA ARG A 6 -14.89 6.81 -10.53
C ARG A 6 -13.51 7.02 -11.16
N TYR A 7 -12.45 6.63 -10.47
CA TYR A 7 -11.07 6.73 -10.95
C TYR A 7 -10.51 5.40 -11.48
N GLU A 8 -11.33 4.37 -11.65
CA GLU A 8 -10.89 3.05 -12.07
C GLU A 8 -10.10 3.07 -13.39
N ASN A 9 -10.61 3.78 -14.40
CA ASN A 9 -9.91 3.90 -15.69
C ASN A 9 -8.54 4.59 -15.55
N LEU A 10 -8.45 5.63 -14.71
CA LEU A 10 -7.17 6.31 -14.45
C LEU A 10 -6.20 5.40 -13.68
N ILE A 11 -6.69 4.69 -12.68
CA ILE A 11 -5.91 3.72 -11.89
C ILE A 11 -5.35 2.63 -12.81
N ARG A 12 -6.17 2.06 -13.68
CA ARG A 12 -5.75 1.05 -14.66
C ARG A 12 -4.71 1.60 -15.64
N LYS A 13 -4.95 2.78 -16.19
CA LYS A 13 -4.00 3.44 -17.09
C LYS A 13 -2.62 3.62 -16.45
N ILE A 14 -2.58 4.03 -15.17
CA ILE A 14 -1.30 4.25 -14.47
C ILE A 14 -0.67 2.93 -14.06
N ASN A 15 -1.41 2.04 -13.38
CA ASN A 15 -0.84 0.84 -12.76
C ASN A 15 -0.70 -0.34 -13.72
N VAL A 16 -1.52 -0.42 -14.76
CA VAL A 16 -1.50 -1.55 -15.71
C VAL A 16 -0.76 -1.17 -16.97
N GLU A 17 -1.26 -0.16 -17.71
CA GLU A 17 -0.60 0.31 -18.94
C GLU A 17 0.79 0.89 -18.66
N GLY A 18 0.94 1.67 -17.57
CA GLY A 18 2.23 2.19 -17.14
C GLY A 18 3.24 1.08 -16.81
N THR A 19 2.81 0.00 -16.14
CA THR A 19 3.67 -1.16 -15.87
C THR A 19 4.08 -1.85 -17.17
N LYS A 20 3.14 -2.03 -18.11
CA LYS A 20 3.44 -2.60 -19.44
C LYS A 20 4.50 -1.77 -20.18
N ASN A 21 4.31 -0.45 -20.24
CA ASN A 21 5.27 0.45 -20.90
C ASN A 21 6.67 0.37 -20.28
N VAL A 22 6.75 0.25 -18.93
CA VAL A 22 8.04 0.07 -18.24
C VAL A 22 8.67 -1.27 -18.60
N CYS A 23 7.92 -2.36 -18.66
CA CYS A 23 8.43 -3.66 -19.07
C CYS A 23 8.95 -3.64 -20.51
N GLU A 24 8.18 -3.09 -21.46
CA GLU A 24 8.57 -2.95 -22.86
C GLU A 24 9.86 -2.12 -22.99
N ALA A 25 9.91 -0.94 -22.37
CA ALA A 25 11.11 -0.10 -22.39
C ALA A 25 12.32 -0.78 -21.73
N SER A 26 12.08 -1.61 -20.72
CA SER A 26 13.13 -2.38 -20.04
C SER A 26 13.74 -3.45 -20.96
N VAL A 27 12.90 -4.11 -21.76
CA VAL A 27 13.35 -5.07 -22.76
C VAL A 27 14.13 -4.35 -23.87
N ASP A 28 13.57 -3.28 -24.42
CA ASP A 28 14.19 -2.49 -25.50
C ASP A 28 15.56 -1.93 -25.08
N ALA A 29 15.68 -1.49 -23.83
CA ALA A 29 16.92 -0.99 -23.25
C ALA A 29 17.88 -2.10 -22.79
N ASN A 30 17.47 -3.38 -22.90
CA ASN A 30 18.25 -4.53 -22.48
C ASN A 30 18.76 -4.41 -21.04
N ILE A 31 17.89 -3.98 -20.11
CA ILE A 31 18.26 -3.86 -18.70
C ILE A 31 18.47 -5.26 -18.10
N LYS A 32 19.42 -5.36 -17.17
CA LYS A 32 19.79 -6.64 -16.55
C LYS A 32 18.73 -7.16 -15.56
N LYS A 33 18.06 -6.25 -14.87
CA LYS A 33 17.06 -6.64 -13.86
C LYS A 33 16.08 -5.52 -13.55
N LEU A 34 14.81 -5.87 -13.45
CA LEU A 34 13.72 -5.02 -12.98
C LEU A 34 13.32 -5.43 -11.56
N VAL A 35 13.11 -4.47 -10.68
CA VAL A 35 12.44 -4.69 -9.39
C VAL A 35 11.09 -3.99 -9.43
N HIS A 36 10.02 -4.78 -9.49
CA HIS A 36 8.66 -4.26 -9.56
C HIS A 36 8.05 -4.08 -8.16
N PHE A 37 7.56 -2.88 -7.87
CA PHE A 37 6.81 -2.59 -6.64
C PHE A 37 5.32 -2.87 -6.84
N SER A 38 4.87 -4.05 -6.42
CA SER A 38 3.46 -4.40 -6.32
C SER A 38 2.86 -3.90 -5.01
N SER A 39 2.02 -4.64 -4.35
CA SER A 39 1.43 -4.41 -3.03
C SER A 39 0.97 -5.73 -2.43
N ILE A 40 0.87 -5.82 -1.10
CA ILE A 40 0.15 -6.94 -0.48
C ILE A 40 -1.33 -7.00 -0.92
N ASP A 41 -1.91 -5.85 -1.28
CA ASP A 41 -3.30 -5.77 -1.77
C ASP A 41 -3.50 -6.41 -3.15
N ALA A 42 -2.42 -6.78 -3.86
CA ALA A 42 -2.50 -7.57 -5.09
C ALA A 42 -2.92 -9.01 -4.85
N PHE A 43 -2.74 -9.54 -3.64
CA PHE A 43 -3.14 -10.89 -3.26
C PHE A 43 -4.59 -10.96 -2.77
N GLN A 44 -5.21 -12.12 -2.95
CA GLN A 44 -6.51 -12.41 -2.37
C GLN A 44 -6.43 -12.35 -0.85
N ARG A 45 -7.41 -11.68 -0.23
CA ARG A 45 -7.46 -11.52 1.23
C ARG A 45 -7.94 -12.78 1.95
N GLU A 46 -8.78 -13.57 1.28
CA GLU A 46 -9.32 -14.81 1.86
C GLU A 46 -8.36 -16.00 1.67
N PRO A 47 -8.29 -16.91 2.63
CA PRO A 47 -8.96 -16.83 3.93
C PRO A 47 -8.29 -15.84 4.89
N MET A 48 -9.09 -15.12 5.69
CA MET A 48 -8.62 -14.05 6.59
C MET A 48 -7.92 -14.57 7.87
N ASP A 49 -8.14 -15.80 8.21
CA ASP A 49 -7.55 -16.48 9.38
C ASP A 49 -6.19 -17.11 9.10
N GLU A 50 -5.72 -17.06 7.85
CA GLU A 50 -4.40 -17.53 7.46
C GLU A 50 -3.44 -16.37 7.18
N PRO A 51 -2.16 -16.52 7.54
CA PRO A 51 -1.13 -15.56 7.13
C PRO A 51 -1.06 -15.42 5.60
N LEU A 52 -0.66 -14.23 5.15
CA LEU A 52 -0.38 -14.00 3.74
C LEU A 52 1.00 -14.58 3.40
N TYR A 53 1.05 -15.36 2.31
CA TYR A 53 2.27 -15.95 1.75
C TYR A 53 2.46 -15.50 0.30
N GLU A 54 3.70 -15.51 -0.18
CA GLU A 54 4.07 -15.15 -1.56
C GLU A 54 3.43 -16.04 -2.62
N SER A 55 2.98 -17.24 -2.25
CA SER A 55 2.28 -18.17 -3.14
C SER A 55 0.77 -17.98 -3.20
N ARG A 56 0.21 -17.02 -2.43
CA ARG A 56 -1.22 -16.75 -2.46
C ARG A 56 -1.65 -16.21 -3.83
N ASN A 57 -2.84 -16.59 -4.27
CA ASN A 57 -3.38 -16.16 -5.55
C ASN A 57 -3.58 -14.64 -5.61
N LEU A 58 -3.35 -14.08 -6.79
CA LEU A 58 -3.64 -12.67 -7.06
C LEU A 58 -5.15 -12.43 -7.18
N VAL A 59 -5.58 -11.23 -6.77
CA VAL A 59 -6.96 -10.76 -6.94
C VAL A 59 -7.37 -10.87 -8.40
N SER A 60 -8.54 -11.45 -8.65
CA SER A 60 -9.10 -11.65 -10.01
C SER A 60 -10.58 -11.31 -10.14
N ASP A 61 -11.31 -11.12 -9.01
CA ASP A 61 -12.72 -10.74 -9.05
C ASP A 61 -12.88 -9.30 -9.53
N PRO A 62 -13.60 -9.03 -10.64
CA PRO A 62 -13.86 -7.68 -11.14
C PRO A 62 -14.61 -6.77 -10.15
N LYS A 63 -15.25 -7.35 -9.12
CA LYS A 63 -15.90 -6.59 -8.04
C LYS A 63 -14.96 -6.11 -6.97
N SER A 64 -13.71 -6.58 -6.97
CA SER A 64 -12.68 -6.15 -6.02
C SER A 64 -12.41 -4.65 -6.09
N ILE A 65 -11.71 -4.14 -5.10
CA ILE A 65 -11.28 -2.73 -5.08
C ILE A 65 -10.43 -2.44 -6.33
N PRO A 66 -10.71 -1.37 -7.08
CA PRO A 66 -10.00 -1.07 -8.34
C PRO A 66 -8.48 -1.00 -8.18
N TYR A 67 -8.01 -0.53 -7.04
CA TYR A 67 -6.58 -0.49 -6.73
C TYR A 67 -5.99 -1.91 -6.63
N ASP A 68 -6.60 -2.79 -5.84
CA ASP A 68 -6.14 -4.16 -5.61
C ASP A 68 -6.06 -4.91 -6.95
N LEU A 69 -7.13 -4.82 -7.74
CA LEU A 69 -7.21 -5.44 -9.06
C LEU A 69 -6.15 -4.88 -10.02
N SER A 70 -5.92 -3.56 -10.02
CA SER A 70 -4.92 -2.93 -10.88
C SER A 70 -3.48 -3.33 -10.51
N LYS A 71 -3.20 -3.54 -9.23
CA LYS A 71 -1.89 -4.04 -8.77
C LYS A 71 -1.69 -5.50 -9.17
N ALA A 72 -2.72 -6.32 -9.03
CA ALA A 72 -2.69 -7.71 -9.48
C ALA A 72 -2.50 -7.82 -11.00
N ASP A 73 -3.22 -7.01 -11.79
CA ASP A 73 -3.09 -7.00 -13.26
C ASP A 73 -1.71 -6.50 -13.72
N GLY A 74 -1.19 -5.44 -13.10
CA GLY A 74 0.16 -4.97 -13.37
C GLY A 74 1.22 -6.04 -13.08
N GLN A 75 1.06 -6.77 -11.98
CA GLN A 75 1.95 -7.87 -11.65
C GLN A 75 1.87 -9.03 -12.65
N ARG A 76 0.68 -9.39 -13.15
CA ARG A 76 0.53 -10.41 -14.20
C ARG A 76 1.33 -10.03 -15.44
N ILE A 77 1.27 -8.75 -15.84
CA ILE A 77 2.08 -8.26 -16.94
C ILE A 77 3.57 -8.49 -16.68
N VAL A 78 4.07 -8.11 -15.50
CA VAL A 78 5.49 -8.35 -15.18
C VAL A 78 5.83 -9.83 -15.27
N LEU A 79 4.99 -10.72 -14.70
CA LEU A 79 5.18 -12.17 -14.74
C LEU A 79 5.20 -12.72 -16.17
N ASP A 80 4.35 -12.21 -17.07
CA ASP A 80 4.37 -12.59 -18.49
C ASP A 80 5.71 -12.24 -19.16
N PHE A 81 6.27 -11.07 -18.85
CA PHE A 81 7.58 -10.67 -19.36
C PHE A 81 8.73 -11.49 -18.78
N THR A 82 8.61 -12.03 -17.56
CA THR A 82 9.67 -12.84 -16.94
C THR A 82 9.89 -14.19 -17.62
N ASN A 83 8.90 -14.67 -18.36
CA ASN A 83 8.98 -15.98 -19.01
C ASN A 83 10.04 -16.05 -20.12
N ASN A 84 10.31 -14.93 -20.84
CA ASN A 84 11.19 -14.98 -22.02
C ASN A 84 12.05 -13.73 -22.25
N TYR A 85 11.76 -12.61 -21.59
CA TYR A 85 12.31 -11.32 -22.04
C TYR A 85 12.99 -10.50 -20.94
N LEU A 86 12.59 -10.65 -19.68
CA LEU A 86 13.00 -9.73 -18.63
C LEU A 86 13.28 -10.48 -17.32
N ASP A 87 14.46 -10.31 -16.74
CA ASP A 87 14.70 -10.74 -15.37
C ASP A 87 14.06 -9.73 -14.42
N ALA A 88 12.99 -10.13 -13.73
CA ALA A 88 12.28 -9.26 -12.79
C ALA A 88 11.98 -9.97 -11.47
N SER A 89 12.11 -9.22 -10.37
CA SER A 89 11.64 -9.63 -9.04
C SER A 89 10.52 -8.70 -8.59
N ILE A 90 9.57 -9.22 -7.83
CA ILE A 90 8.36 -8.48 -7.42
C ILE A 90 8.37 -8.34 -5.91
N ILE A 91 8.29 -7.11 -5.40
CA ILE A 91 8.20 -6.83 -3.97
C ILE A 91 6.80 -6.31 -3.61
N HIS A 92 6.29 -6.81 -2.49
CA HIS A 92 4.95 -6.54 -1.99
C HIS A 92 5.06 -5.87 -0.62
N PRO A 93 5.20 -4.56 -0.57
CA PRO A 93 5.24 -3.86 0.71
C PRO A 93 3.88 -3.87 1.39
N THR A 94 3.90 -3.89 2.71
CA THR A 94 2.78 -3.54 3.58
C THR A 94 2.59 -2.03 3.61
N SER A 95 1.97 -1.46 4.65
CA SER A 95 1.83 -0.01 4.77
C SER A 95 3.19 0.65 4.99
N ILE A 96 3.66 1.40 4.00
CA ILE A 96 4.98 2.04 4.03
C ILE A 96 4.92 3.29 4.90
N MET A 97 5.90 3.44 5.80
CA MET A 97 6.11 4.65 6.58
C MET A 97 7.60 4.96 6.73
N GLY A 98 7.91 6.22 7.02
CA GLY A 98 9.29 6.62 7.30
C GLY A 98 9.59 8.06 6.88
N PRO A 99 10.86 8.46 6.95
CA PRO A 99 11.28 9.82 6.60
C PRO A 99 11.13 10.10 5.10
N ASN A 100 11.12 11.39 4.75
CA ASN A 100 11.05 11.91 3.37
C ASN A 100 9.72 11.68 2.65
N ASP A 101 8.61 11.51 3.38
CA ASP A 101 7.27 11.50 2.80
C ASP A 101 6.79 12.95 2.57
N PHE A 102 7.22 13.56 1.46
CA PHE A 102 6.92 14.97 1.13
C PHE A 102 5.47 15.18 0.68
N LYS A 103 4.73 14.11 0.39
CA LYS A 103 3.31 14.14 0.07
C LYS A 103 2.59 13.05 0.86
N PRO A 104 2.39 13.26 2.16
CA PRO A 104 1.87 12.24 3.06
C PRO A 104 0.60 11.58 2.54
N GLY A 105 0.61 10.24 2.50
CA GLY A 105 -0.58 9.44 2.28
C GLY A 105 -1.50 9.48 3.51
N LEU A 106 -2.68 8.87 3.41
CA LEU A 106 -3.71 8.92 4.47
C LEU A 106 -3.18 8.47 5.85
N ASN A 107 -2.36 7.43 5.89
CA ASN A 107 -1.81 6.92 7.15
C ASN A 107 -0.80 7.90 7.77
N CYS A 108 0.17 8.36 6.98
CA CYS A 108 1.16 9.34 7.45
C CYS A 108 0.50 10.67 7.83
N GLN A 109 -0.47 11.15 7.04
CA GLN A 109 -1.23 12.34 7.38
C GLN A 109 -1.98 12.19 8.70
N SER A 110 -2.56 11.01 8.95
CA SER A 110 -3.23 10.73 10.23
C SER A 110 -2.28 10.82 11.42
N MET A 111 -1.05 10.34 11.28
CA MET A 111 -0.01 10.46 12.31
C MET A 111 0.40 11.92 12.56
N ILE A 112 0.56 12.68 11.47
CA ILE A 112 0.85 14.13 11.55
C ILE A 112 -0.29 14.87 12.25
N ASP A 113 -1.54 14.52 11.95
CA ASP A 113 -2.72 15.13 12.58
C ASP A 113 -2.81 14.78 14.07
N ILE A 114 -2.45 13.55 14.46
CA ILE A 114 -2.30 13.15 15.86
C ILE A 114 -1.21 13.98 16.53
N ALA A 115 -0.03 14.09 15.91
CA ALA A 115 1.08 14.88 16.44
C ALA A 115 0.72 16.36 16.61
N ASN A 116 -0.08 16.92 15.72
CA ASN A 116 -0.56 18.30 15.78
C ASN A 116 -1.86 18.49 16.57
N GLN A 117 -2.35 17.47 17.28
CA GLN A 117 -3.60 17.47 18.04
C GLN A 117 -4.86 17.87 17.24
N LYS A 118 -4.81 17.68 15.92
CA LYS A 118 -5.94 17.96 15.04
C LYS A 118 -6.97 16.83 15.04
N ARG A 119 -6.58 15.64 15.47
CA ARG A 119 -7.43 14.45 15.49
C ARG A 119 -7.67 14.03 16.95
N LEU A 120 -8.92 14.12 17.35
CA LEU A 120 -9.36 13.79 18.71
C LEU A 120 -9.96 12.38 18.81
N LEU A 121 -10.26 11.75 17.68
CA LEU A 121 -10.89 10.45 17.62
C LEU A 121 -9.93 9.43 16.99
N ASN A 122 -9.79 8.30 17.64
CA ASN A 122 -9.00 7.18 17.18
C ASN A 122 -9.94 5.99 16.89
N ILE A 123 -9.65 5.26 15.85
CA ILE A 123 -10.42 4.09 15.44
C ILE A 123 -9.60 2.86 15.80
N ASP A 124 -10.26 1.87 16.37
CA ASP A 124 -9.63 0.62 16.80
C ASP A 124 -9.37 -0.28 15.58
N PHE A 125 -8.35 0.08 14.81
CA PHE A 125 -7.81 -0.73 13.71
C PHE A 125 -6.30 -0.54 13.61
N GLY A 126 -5.64 -1.43 12.89
CA GLY A 126 -4.19 -1.40 12.72
C GLY A 126 -3.76 -1.84 11.33
N TYR A 127 -2.49 -1.62 11.05
CA TYR A 127 -1.82 -2.08 9.85
C TYR A 127 -0.48 -2.72 10.21
N ASN A 128 -0.01 -3.60 9.34
CA ASN A 128 1.40 -3.94 9.34
C ASN A 128 2.16 -2.82 8.64
N TYR A 129 3.14 -2.24 9.33
CA TYR A 129 3.96 -1.14 8.81
C TYR A 129 5.36 -1.60 8.50
N VAL A 130 5.88 -1.17 7.36
CA VAL A 130 7.28 -1.37 6.98
C VAL A 130 7.99 -0.02 6.89
N ASP A 131 9.21 0.06 7.46
CA ASP A 131 10.05 1.25 7.32
C ASP A 131 10.56 1.38 5.87
N VAL A 132 10.40 2.56 5.28
CA VAL A 132 10.85 2.86 3.91
C VAL A 132 12.33 2.56 3.69
N ARG A 133 13.16 2.66 4.74
CA ARG A 133 14.61 2.36 4.66
C ARG A 133 14.86 0.87 4.50
N ASP A 134 14.08 0.02 5.17
CA ASP A 134 14.18 -1.43 5.06
C ASP A 134 13.59 -1.91 3.74
N LEU A 135 12.48 -1.31 3.29
CA LEU A 135 11.94 -1.53 1.96
C LEU A 135 12.96 -1.17 0.87
N SER A 136 13.65 -0.02 1.01
CA SER A 136 14.69 0.39 0.05
C SER A 136 15.87 -0.57 0.02
N LYS A 137 16.34 -1.05 1.19
CA LYS A 137 17.39 -2.08 1.27
C LYS A 137 16.94 -3.39 0.60
N THR A 138 15.69 -3.78 0.83
CA THR A 138 15.11 -4.96 0.20
C THR A 138 15.08 -4.83 -1.32
N ALA A 139 14.68 -3.66 -1.84
CA ALA A 139 14.68 -3.40 -3.28
C ALA A 139 16.09 -3.49 -3.88
N ILE A 140 17.11 -2.92 -3.21
CA ILE A 140 18.49 -3.03 -3.63
C ILE A 140 18.96 -4.49 -3.59
N ASN A 141 18.63 -5.24 -2.54
CA ASN A 141 18.98 -6.66 -2.45
C ASN A 141 18.29 -7.47 -3.57
N CYS A 142 17.03 -7.18 -3.90
CA CYS A 142 16.31 -7.82 -5.00
C CYS A 142 16.93 -7.51 -6.36
N SER A 143 17.48 -6.30 -6.56
CA SER A 143 18.18 -5.96 -7.80
C SER A 143 19.49 -6.74 -8.00
N ILE A 144 20.07 -7.28 -6.94
CA ILE A 144 21.34 -8.02 -6.96
C ILE A 144 21.12 -9.53 -6.87
N LYS A 145 20.23 -9.97 -5.98
CA LYS A 145 20.05 -11.38 -5.58
C LYS A 145 18.66 -11.92 -5.84
N GLY A 146 17.72 -11.07 -6.25
CA GLY A 146 16.33 -11.48 -6.47
C GLY A 146 16.24 -12.56 -7.55
N VAL A 147 15.34 -13.50 -7.36
CA VAL A 147 15.08 -14.59 -8.33
C VAL A 147 14.04 -14.11 -9.34
N ASN A 148 14.25 -14.47 -10.60
CA ASN A 148 13.33 -14.12 -11.68
C ASN A 148 11.90 -14.64 -11.42
N GLY A 149 10.89 -13.78 -11.55
CA GLY A 149 9.48 -14.11 -11.31
C GLY A 149 9.09 -14.31 -9.84
N GLN A 150 10.04 -14.19 -8.90
CA GLN A 150 9.78 -14.43 -7.48
C GLN A 150 9.11 -13.23 -6.80
N ASN A 151 8.09 -13.53 -6.01
CA ASN A 151 7.44 -12.59 -5.09
C ASN A 151 8.20 -12.51 -3.77
N TYR A 152 8.26 -11.31 -3.18
CA TYR A 152 8.84 -11.03 -1.88
C TYR A 152 7.89 -10.17 -1.06
N LEU A 153 7.32 -10.72 0.01
CA LEU A 153 6.54 -9.94 0.98
C LEU A 153 7.48 -9.12 1.85
N VAL A 154 7.22 -7.83 1.95
CA VAL A 154 8.05 -6.91 2.73
C VAL A 154 7.17 -6.25 3.78
N GLY A 155 7.13 -6.88 4.95
CA GLY A 155 6.42 -6.42 6.12
C GLY A 155 7.36 -5.93 7.21
N GLY A 156 6.77 -5.38 8.25
CA GLY A 156 7.44 -4.96 9.47
C GLY A 156 6.60 -5.29 10.69
N GLU A 157 6.21 -4.31 11.47
CA GLU A 157 5.46 -4.50 12.70
C GLU A 157 3.97 -4.19 12.50
N PHE A 158 3.10 -5.04 13.05
CA PHE A 158 1.67 -4.74 13.11
C PHE A 158 1.41 -3.82 14.31
N LEU A 159 0.89 -2.63 14.04
CA LEU A 159 0.61 -1.62 15.05
C LEU A 159 -0.84 -1.16 14.96
N MET A 160 -1.51 -1.12 16.10
CA MET A 160 -2.83 -0.51 16.23
C MET A 160 -2.70 1.02 16.26
N PHE A 161 -3.66 1.73 15.69
CA PHE A 161 -3.66 3.20 15.71
C PHE A 161 -3.57 3.80 17.14
N PRO A 162 -4.23 3.23 18.17
CA PRO A 162 -4.04 3.65 19.56
C PRO A 162 -2.60 3.54 20.06
N GLU A 163 -1.89 2.50 19.64
CA GLU A 163 -0.48 2.31 20.02
C GLU A 163 0.41 3.39 19.39
N ILE A 164 0.22 3.65 18.10
CA ILE A 164 0.91 4.73 17.39
C ILE A 164 0.67 6.08 18.06
N ALA A 165 -0.57 6.38 18.42
CA ALA A 165 -0.91 7.61 19.12
C ALA A 165 -0.20 7.73 20.48
N LYS A 166 -0.13 6.64 21.24
CA LYS A 166 0.62 6.57 22.50
C LYS A 166 2.12 6.78 22.28
N MET A 167 2.70 6.19 21.23
CA MET A 167 4.10 6.38 20.87
C MET A 167 4.39 7.85 20.50
N ILE A 168 3.54 8.47 19.68
CA ILE A 168 3.63 9.90 19.33
C ILE A 168 3.55 10.77 20.59
N GLY A 169 2.60 10.46 21.50
CA GLY A 169 2.47 11.17 22.77
C GLY A 169 3.75 11.12 23.62
N LYS A 170 4.35 9.92 23.71
CA LYS A 170 5.65 9.75 24.40
C LYS A 170 6.77 10.57 23.77
N LEU A 171 6.88 10.54 22.44
CA LEU A 171 7.94 11.27 21.72
C LEU A 171 7.83 12.79 21.87
N LEU A 172 6.61 13.30 22.03
CA LEU A 172 6.32 14.73 22.13
C LEU A 172 6.13 15.21 23.59
N ASP A 173 6.36 14.34 24.57
CA ASP A 173 6.14 14.58 26.00
C ASP A 173 4.77 15.21 26.31
N ARG A 174 3.72 14.62 25.75
CA ARG A 174 2.34 15.07 25.94
C ARG A 174 1.34 13.94 25.91
N ARG A 175 0.21 14.13 26.58
CA ARG A 175 -0.91 13.19 26.48
C ARG A 175 -1.62 13.36 25.13
N THR A 176 -1.69 12.30 24.36
CA THR A 176 -2.61 12.21 23.23
C THR A 176 -3.98 11.80 23.79
N LEU A 177 -4.92 12.76 23.85
CA LEU A 177 -6.30 12.49 24.23
C LEU A 177 -7.03 11.86 23.04
N LEU A 178 -6.92 10.55 22.92
CA LEU A 178 -7.61 9.80 21.88
C LEU A 178 -8.52 8.78 22.55
N ALA A 179 -9.81 9.07 22.56
CA ALA A 179 -10.81 8.05 22.84
C ALA A 179 -10.80 7.04 21.68
N ALA A 180 -10.45 5.80 21.93
CA ALA A 180 -10.59 4.73 20.95
C ALA A 180 -12.09 4.50 20.70
N LEU A 181 -12.50 4.66 19.45
CA LEU A 181 -13.84 4.32 19.03
C LEU A 181 -13.82 2.98 18.29
N PRO A 182 -14.79 2.11 18.55
CA PRO A 182 -14.89 0.85 17.81
C PRO A 182 -15.08 1.13 16.32
N ILE A 183 -14.61 0.22 15.47
CA ILE A 183 -14.66 0.37 14.01
C ILE A 183 -16.08 0.62 13.48
N SER A 184 -17.09 0.11 14.18
CA SER A 184 -18.51 0.36 13.89
C SER A 184 -18.89 1.85 13.91
N SER A 185 -18.14 2.70 14.64
CA SER A 185 -18.37 4.15 14.65
C SER A 185 -18.07 4.82 13.31
N MET A 186 -17.29 4.16 12.42
CA MET A 186 -17.05 4.66 11.06
C MET A 186 -18.33 4.76 10.25
N TYR A 187 -19.29 3.88 10.46
CA TYR A 187 -20.58 3.92 9.74
C TYR A 187 -21.37 5.20 10.01
N PHE A 188 -21.17 5.83 11.15
CA PHE A 188 -21.82 7.11 11.47
C PHE A 188 -21.10 8.33 10.88
N ASN A 189 -19.80 8.23 10.62
CA ASN A 189 -18.99 9.33 10.09
C ASN A 189 -18.86 9.34 8.56
N VAL A 190 -19.04 8.19 7.89
CA VAL A 190 -18.99 8.07 6.43
C VAL A 190 -19.98 9.03 5.73
N PRO A 191 -21.23 9.19 6.16
CA PRO A 191 -22.14 10.15 5.54
C PRO A 191 -21.65 11.60 5.64
N TYR A 192 -21.05 11.97 6.76
CA TYR A 192 -20.51 13.33 6.97
C TYR A 192 -19.35 13.65 6.02
N GLU A 193 -18.39 12.74 5.87
CA GLU A 193 -17.24 12.93 4.96
C GLU A 193 -17.68 12.90 3.49
N ILE A 194 -18.68 12.08 3.12
CA ILE A 194 -19.26 12.08 1.78
C ILE A 194 -19.95 13.41 1.48
N VAL A 195 -20.70 13.94 2.43
CA VAL A 195 -21.36 15.25 2.29
C VAL A 195 -20.32 16.35 2.20
N LYS A 196 -19.33 16.36 3.10
CA LYS A 196 -18.24 17.33 3.10
C LYS A 196 -17.44 17.30 1.80
N SER A 197 -17.14 16.14 1.24
CA SER A 197 -16.42 15.99 -0.02
C SER A 197 -17.18 16.55 -1.22
N LYS A 198 -18.52 16.57 -1.18
CA LYS A 198 -19.36 17.18 -2.21
C LYS A 198 -19.36 18.72 -2.17
N PHE A 199 -19.11 19.30 -0.98
CA PHE A 199 -19.09 20.75 -0.79
C PHE A 199 -17.69 21.37 -0.82
N THR A 200 -16.64 20.57 -0.63
CA THR A 200 -15.24 21.01 -0.71
C THR A 200 -14.60 20.66 -2.05
N LYS A 201 -15.31 20.85 -3.16
CA LYS A 201 -14.66 20.85 -4.48
C LYS A 201 -13.70 22.04 -4.56
N LYS A 202 -12.41 21.79 -4.32
CA LYS A 202 -11.28 22.52 -4.85
C LYS A 202 -10.32 21.53 -5.49
#